data_91af2e85af18fb95ad4cee8df65449c9
#
_entry.id   91af2e85af18fb95ad4cee8df65449c9
#
_cell.length_a   1.000
_cell.length_b   1.000
_cell.length_c   1.000
_cell.angle_alpha   90.00
_cell.angle_beta   90.00
_cell.angle_gamma   90.00
#
_symmetry.space_group_name_H-M   'P 1'
#
loop_
_entity.id
_entity.type
_entity.pdbx_description
1 polymer ?
#
loop_
_entity_poly.entity_id
_entity_poly.type
_entity_poly.pdbx_seq_one_letter_code
_entity_poly.pdbx_strand_id
1 'polypeptide(L)'
;MMKRLENGQLFTAMCTILIKINFIVYLLKKLYPMKGPLFYAKILLFGEYGIIKDSKGLAIPFSSYKGALKSSSNLSGEALKSNQNLIKLYDYLEANASELVSFDFTSFKNDIGSGMYFDSSIPQGYGVGSSGALVASIYDQYAHNKITILENLTRDKLLKLKEIFSFMESFFHGKSSGLDPLNSYLSLPILINSKTNIEPAGIPSQKEGKGAVFLLDSEQVGETEPMVNIFMNKMKNEGFRKMLNEEFVSYTDACIDDFLHGNINSLFGNVKNLSKVVLANFKPMIPMAFHKIWEQGLKTNDYYLKLCGSGGGGYILGFAQDYEKAKNSLKDYKLELVYRF
;
A
#
# COMPACT_ATOMS: atom_id res chain seq x y z
N MET A 1 53.49 34.28 12.91
CA MET A 1 52.70 34.89 11.82
C MET A 1 52.48 33.93 10.63
N MET A 2 53.43 33.00 10.32
CA MET A 2 53.29 32.03 9.20
C MET A 2 52.21 30.95 9.35
N LYS A 3 51.95 30.40 10.57
CA LYS A 3 50.91 29.37 10.76
C LYS A 3 49.44 29.84 10.53
N ARG A 4 49.17 31.14 10.56
CA ARG A 4 47.83 31.67 10.26
C ARG A 4 47.54 31.76 8.76
N LEU A 5 48.56 31.89 7.90
CA LEU A 5 48.42 31.94 6.45
C LEU A 5 48.13 30.55 5.87
N GLU A 6 48.72 29.49 6.39
CA GLU A 6 48.51 28.10 5.94
C GLU A 6 47.07 27.63 6.22
N ASN A 7 46.49 27.96 7.39
CA ASN A 7 45.12 27.59 7.74
C ASN A 7 44.08 28.30 6.85
N GLY A 8 44.30 29.56 6.43
CA GLY A 8 43.42 30.29 5.51
C GLY A 8 43.45 29.72 4.11
N GLN A 9 44.61 29.32 3.60
CA GLN A 9 44.75 28.70 2.30
C GLN A 9 44.14 27.29 2.24
N LEU A 10 44.28 26.49 3.33
CA LEU A 10 43.64 25.18 3.45
C LEU A 10 42.11 25.29 3.49
N PHE A 11 41.58 26.26 4.24
CA PHE A 11 40.16 26.50 4.32
C PHE A 11 39.56 26.93 2.96
N THR A 12 40.25 27.83 2.25
CA THR A 12 39.82 28.26 0.91
C THR A 12 39.88 27.12 -0.11
N ALA A 13 40.91 26.27 -0.05
CA ALA A 13 41.01 25.07 -0.88
C ALA A 13 39.89 24.06 -0.60
N MET A 14 39.56 23.81 0.67
CA MET A 14 38.45 22.94 1.06
C MET A 14 37.10 23.48 0.59
N CYS A 15 36.84 24.78 0.74
CA CYS A 15 35.61 25.41 0.23
C CYS A 15 35.51 25.28 -1.31
N THR A 16 36.62 25.48 -2.03
CA THR A 16 36.65 25.34 -3.49
C THR A 16 36.42 23.90 -3.94
N ILE A 17 36.96 22.92 -3.22
CA ILE A 17 36.73 21.49 -3.47
C ILE A 17 35.27 21.13 -3.20
N LEU A 18 34.67 21.58 -2.09
CA LEU A 18 33.26 21.36 -1.76
C LEU A 18 32.31 21.96 -2.82
N ILE A 19 32.61 23.18 -3.29
CA ILE A 19 31.82 23.82 -4.37
C ILE A 19 31.93 23.01 -5.67
N LYS A 20 33.13 22.54 -6.04
CA LYS A 20 33.32 21.70 -7.23
C LYS A 20 32.62 20.33 -7.10
N ILE A 21 32.67 19.70 -5.93
CA ILE A 21 31.96 18.44 -5.68
C ILE A 21 30.45 18.67 -5.80
N ASN A 22 29.90 19.70 -5.17
CA ASN A 22 28.48 20.04 -5.28
C ASN A 22 28.06 20.35 -6.71
N PHE A 23 28.91 21.04 -7.49
CA PHE A 23 28.66 21.33 -8.90
C PHE A 23 28.70 20.06 -9.77
N ILE A 24 29.66 19.15 -9.52
CA ILE A 24 29.74 17.86 -10.19
C ILE A 24 28.52 16.99 -9.85
N VAL A 25 28.12 16.93 -8.59
CA VAL A 25 26.91 16.22 -8.15
C VAL A 25 25.65 16.80 -8.81
N TYR A 26 25.56 18.14 -8.91
CA TYR A 26 24.48 18.81 -9.63
C TYR A 26 24.46 18.47 -11.12
N LEU A 27 25.63 18.47 -11.79
CA LEU A 27 25.75 18.07 -13.19
C LEU A 27 25.42 16.59 -13.41
N LEU A 28 25.88 15.70 -12.53
CA LEU A 28 25.55 14.29 -12.58
C LEU A 28 24.04 14.04 -12.39
N LYS A 29 23.38 14.73 -11.46
CA LYS A 29 21.92 14.68 -11.31
C LYS A 29 21.18 15.18 -12.56
N LYS A 30 21.75 16.13 -13.31
CA LYS A 30 21.16 16.67 -14.54
C LYS A 30 21.40 15.76 -15.75
N LEU A 31 22.55 15.09 -15.83
CA LEU A 31 22.93 14.19 -16.93
C LEU A 31 22.37 12.77 -16.76
N TYR A 32 22.19 12.32 -15.52
CA TYR A 32 21.58 11.05 -15.17
C TYR A 32 20.44 11.38 -14.18
N PRO A 33 19.21 11.59 -14.68
CA PRO A 33 18.07 11.65 -13.77
C PRO A 33 18.06 10.32 -13.00
N MET A 34 18.55 10.37 -11.75
CA MET A 34 18.49 9.19 -10.88
C MET A 34 17.01 8.82 -10.79
N LYS A 35 16.70 7.61 -11.23
CA LYS A 35 15.40 7.02 -10.91
C LYS A 35 15.36 7.00 -9.38
N GLY A 36 14.52 7.82 -8.79
CA GLY A 36 14.28 7.79 -7.36
C GLY A 36 13.86 6.38 -6.91
N PRO A 37 13.85 6.10 -5.62
CA PRO A 37 13.38 4.82 -5.11
C PRO A 37 11.97 4.53 -5.64
N LEU A 38 11.70 3.25 -5.92
CA LEU A 38 10.40 2.80 -6.39
C LEU A 38 9.54 2.42 -5.19
N PHE A 39 8.31 2.90 -5.17
CA PHE A 39 7.31 2.55 -4.17
C PHE A 39 6.26 1.67 -4.82
N TYR A 40 6.15 0.44 -4.32
CA TYR A 40 5.26 -0.56 -4.90
C TYR A 40 3.84 -0.44 -4.35
N ALA A 41 2.89 -0.91 -5.15
CA ALA A 41 1.54 -1.19 -4.68
C ALA A 41 1.57 -2.25 -3.57
N LYS A 42 0.48 -2.35 -2.84
CA LYS A 42 0.29 -3.38 -1.82
C LYS A 42 -1.05 -4.08 -2.00
N ILE A 43 -1.15 -5.29 -1.53
CA ILE A 43 -2.41 -6.02 -1.43
C ILE A 43 -2.62 -6.41 0.03
N LEU A 44 -3.77 -6.02 0.61
CA LEU A 44 -4.24 -6.60 1.85
C LEU A 44 -4.80 -7.98 1.53
N LEU A 45 -3.97 -9.00 1.70
CA LEU A 45 -4.30 -10.36 1.32
C LEU A 45 -5.45 -10.90 2.18
N PHE A 46 -5.44 -10.59 3.47
CA PHE A 46 -6.49 -10.90 4.43
C PHE A 46 -6.60 -9.79 5.49
N GLY A 47 -7.78 -9.58 6.05
CA GLY A 47 -7.99 -8.71 7.20
C GLY A 47 -8.86 -7.47 6.94
N GLU A 48 -9.42 -7.30 5.73
CA GLU A 48 -10.33 -6.19 5.43
C GLU A 48 -11.45 -6.13 6.47
N TYR A 49 -11.76 -4.94 6.94
CA TYR A 49 -12.76 -4.68 7.99
C TYR A 49 -12.44 -5.31 9.36
N GLY A 50 -11.90 -6.52 9.39
CA GLY A 50 -11.50 -7.19 10.64
C GLY A 50 -10.47 -6.38 11.42
N ILE A 51 -9.50 -5.77 10.76
CA ILE A 51 -8.46 -4.92 11.37
C ILE A 51 -9.09 -3.73 12.14
N ILE A 52 -10.24 -3.21 11.70
CA ILE A 52 -10.97 -2.15 12.41
C ILE A 52 -11.39 -2.63 13.82
N LYS A 53 -11.60 -3.95 13.98
CA LYS A 53 -11.99 -4.63 15.22
C LYS A 53 -10.84 -5.39 15.90
N ASP A 54 -9.61 -5.03 15.54
CA ASP A 54 -8.41 -5.59 16.17
C ASP A 54 -8.15 -7.07 15.84
N SER A 55 -8.66 -7.56 14.69
CA SER A 55 -8.33 -8.88 14.17
C SER A 55 -7.00 -8.88 13.42
N LYS A 56 -6.49 -10.08 13.10
CA LYS A 56 -5.31 -10.23 12.28
C LYS A 56 -5.52 -9.68 10.86
N GLY A 57 -4.42 -9.35 10.20
CA GLY A 57 -4.34 -8.99 8.79
C GLY A 57 -2.98 -9.34 8.20
N LEU A 58 -2.93 -9.56 6.89
CA LEU A 58 -1.69 -9.81 6.16
C LEU A 58 -1.67 -8.94 4.91
N ALA A 59 -0.72 -8.00 4.86
CA ALA A 59 -0.46 -7.17 3.70
C ALA A 59 0.84 -7.62 3.02
N ILE A 60 0.83 -7.66 1.69
CA ILE A 60 2.00 -8.00 0.88
C ILE A 60 2.30 -6.92 -0.15
N PRO A 61 3.57 -6.65 -0.48
CA PRO A 61 3.92 -5.78 -1.58
C PRO A 61 3.52 -6.41 -2.92
N PHE A 62 3.11 -5.58 -3.88
CA PHE A 62 2.73 -6.01 -5.21
C PHE A 62 3.52 -5.24 -6.27
N SER A 63 4.56 -5.87 -6.78
CA SER A 63 5.58 -5.22 -7.63
C SER A 63 5.15 -4.96 -9.07
N SER A 64 4.00 -5.47 -9.53
CA SER A 64 3.48 -5.18 -10.87
C SER A 64 3.19 -3.69 -11.06
N TYR A 65 2.78 -3.02 -10.00
CA TYR A 65 2.54 -1.57 -10.00
C TYR A 65 3.49 -0.85 -9.07
N LYS A 66 3.92 0.33 -9.50
CA LYS A 66 4.91 1.14 -8.80
C LYS A 66 4.76 2.63 -9.11
N GLY A 67 5.28 3.45 -8.24
CA GLY A 67 5.41 4.88 -8.45
C GLY A 67 6.76 5.40 -7.99
N ALA A 68 7.13 6.58 -8.48
CA ALA A 68 8.33 7.32 -8.09
C ALA A 68 8.12 8.81 -8.25
N LEU A 69 8.81 9.63 -7.45
CA LEU A 69 8.87 11.07 -7.67
C LEU A 69 9.74 11.34 -8.91
N LYS A 70 9.24 12.18 -9.80
CA LYS A 70 9.92 12.67 -11.00
C LYS A 70 9.73 14.18 -11.13
N SER A 71 10.56 14.83 -11.95
CA SER A 71 10.43 16.26 -12.27
C SER A 71 10.37 16.47 -13.78
N SER A 72 9.56 17.44 -14.21
CA SER A 72 9.45 17.86 -15.61
C SER A 72 9.27 19.38 -15.68
N SER A 73 9.99 20.03 -16.59
CA SER A 73 9.80 21.46 -16.87
C SER A 73 8.47 21.76 -17.59
N ASN A 74 7.86 20.74 -18.21
CA ASN A 74 6.62 20.85 -18.97
C ASN A 74 5.60 19.86 -18.43
N LEU A 75 4.85 20.26 -17.38
CA LEU A 75 3.80 19.45 -16.82
C LEU A 75 2.53 19.50 -17.65
N SER A 76 1.94 18.36 -17.97
CA SER A 76 0.66 18.25 -18.66
C SER A 76 -0.09 16.99 -18.21
N GLY A 77 -1.37 16.91 -18.49
CA GLY A 77 -2.20 15.74 -18.20
C GLY A 77 -2.09 15.26 -16.76
N GLU A 78 -1.82 13.97 -16.56
CA GLU A 78 -1.73 13.35 -15.24
C GLU A 78 -0.54 13.88 -14.40
N ALA A 79 0.59 14.23 -15.03
CA ALA A 79 1.72 14.82 -14.32
C ALA A 79 1.37 16.18 -13.69
N LEU A 80 0.60 17.02 -14.40
CA LEU A 80 0.11 18.30 -13.86
C LEU A 80 -0.86 18.08 -12.70
N LYS A 81 -1.81 17.16 -12.83
CA LYS A 81 -2.74 16.80 -11.74
C LYS A 81 -2.00 16.29 -10.52
N SER A 82 -1.00 15.43 -10.73
CA SER A 82 -0.16 14.90 -9.66
C SER A 82 0.61 16.01 -8.94
N ASN A 83 1.23 16.94 -9.67
CA ASN A 83 1.91 18.10 -9.09
C ASN A 83 0.96 18.97 -8.27
N GLN A 84 -0.24 19.26 -8.78
CA GLN A 84 -1.27 20.01 -8.05
C GLN A 84 -1.71 19.31 -6.75
N ASN A 85 -1.78 17.98 -6.75
CA ASN A 85 -2.08 17.21 -5.55
C ASN A 85 -0.92 17.25 -4.55
N LEU A 86 0.33 17.27 -5.01
CA LEU A 86 1.51 17.45 -4.14
C LEU A 86 1.52 18.83 -3.48
N ILE A 87 1.08 19.89 -4.16
CA ILE A 87 0.92 21.23 -3.55
C ILE A 87 -0.06 21.15 -2.38
N LYS A 88 -1.23 20.54 -2.59
CA LYS A 88 -2.24 20.40 -1.53
C LYS A 88 -1.75 19.54 -0.35
N LEU A 89 -1.00 18.48 -0.64
CA LEU A 89 -0.39 17.65 0.40
C LEU A 89 0.68 18.43 1.18
N TYR A 90 1.50 19.23 0.49
CA TYR A 90 2.46 20.11 1.12
C TYR A 90 1.76 21.08 2.09
N ASP A 91 0.74 21.81 1.61
CA ASP A 91 -0.02 22.76 2.43
C ASP A 91 -0.64 22.10 3.66
N TYR A 92 -1.18 20.87 3.48
CA TYR A 92 -1.72 20.09 4.59
C TYR A 92 -0.65 19.72 5.62
N LEU A 93 0.51 19.22 5.19
CA LEU A 93 1.59 18.80 6.09
C LEU A 93 2.22 20.02 6.81
N GLU A 94 2.37 21.16 6.13
CA GLU A 94 2.90 22.41 6.72
C GLU A 94 1.92 22.97 7.76
N ALA A 95 0.62 23.01 7.43
CA ALA A 95 -0.42 23.54 8.33
C ALA A 95 -0.69 22.66 9.56
N ASN A 96 -0.47 21.34 9.44
CA ASN A 96 -0.70 20.36 10.50
C ASN A 96 0.62 19.81 11.05
N ALA A 97 1.66 20.65 11.14
CA ALA A 97 2.97 20.25 11.64
C ALA A 97 2.84 19.44 12.95
N SER A 98 3.46 18.28 12.99
CA SER A 98 3.34 17.30 14.06
C SER A 98 4.70 17.09 14.74
N GLU A 99 4.71 16.87 16.04
CA GLU A 99 5.91 16.41 16.77
C GLU A 99 6.35 14.99 16.37
N LEU A 100 5.48 14.24 15.66
CA LEU A 100 5.76 12.88 15.21
C LEU A 100 6.88 12.82 14.17
N VAL A 101 6.92 13.81 13.25
CA VAL A 101 7.86 13.86 12.13
C VAL A 101 8.10 15.30 11.70
N SER A 102 9.35 15.63 11.41
CA SER A 102 9.73 16.90 10.79
C SER A 102 10.14 16.69 9.33
N PHE A 103 9.85 17.67 8.47
CA PHE A 103 10.12 17.62 7.04
C PHE A 103 11.03 18.78 6.59
N ASP A 104 11.82 18.53 5.56
CA ASP A 104 12.48 19.58 4.78
C ASP A 104 11.47 20.26 3.85
N PHE A 105 10.63 21.12 4.42
CA PHE A 105 9.62 21.87 3.68
C PHE A 105 10.23 22.81 2.63
N THR A 106 11.45 23.28 2.85
CA THR A 106 12.13 24.16 1.89
C THR A 106 12.45 23.41 0.60
N SER A 107 13.10 22.24 0.71
CA SER A 107 13.38 21.39 -0.44
C SER A 107 12.09 20.89 -1.10
N PHE A 108 11.10 20.49 -0.32
CA PHE A 108 9.82 19.99 -0.85
C PHE A 108 9.11 21.05 -1.70
N LYS A 109 9.03 22.30 -1.20
CA LYS A 109 8.43 23.44 -1.92
C LYS A 109 9.19 23.74 -3.22
N ASN A 110 10.53 23.76 -3.17
CA ASN A 110 11.36 24.04 -4.32
C ASN A 110 11.22 22.97 -5.41
N ASP A 111 11.15 21.69 -5.03
CA ASP A 111 11.00 20.57 -5.95
C ASP A 111 9.61 20.59 -6.61
N ILE A 112 8.54 20.87 -5.86
CA ILE A 112 7.19 21.06 -6.42
C ILE A 112 7.19 22.23 -7.42
N GLY A 113 7.79 23.37 -7.05
CA GLY A 113 7.90 24.54 -7.92
C GLY A 113 8.74 24.28 -9.18
N SER A 114 9.67 23.33 -9.12
CA SER A 114 10.46 22.86 -10.25
C SER A 114 9.77 21.79 -11.11
N GLY A 115 8.49 21.54 -10.85
CA GLY A 115 7.67 20.60 -11.63
C GLY A 115 7.77 19.15 -11.17
N MET A 116 7.97 18.92 -9.87
CA MET A 116 7.92 17.54 -9.32
C MET A 116 6.50 16.99 -9.36
N TYR A 117 6.38 15.69 -9.68
CA TYR A 117 5.15 14.92 -9.67
C TYR A 117 5.42 13.47 -9.29
N PHE A 118 4.40 12.77 -8.84
CA PHE A 118 4.46 11.34 -8.58
C PHE A 118 4.01 10.58 -9.84
N ASP A 119 4.98 9.97 -10.54
CA ASP A 119 4.74 9.12 -11.70
C ASP A 119 4.38 7.72 -11.24
N SER A 120 3.16 7.28 -11.49
CA SER A 120 2.65 6.03 -10.93
C SER A 120 1.83 5.22 -11.93
N SER A 121 2.11 3.91 -11.95
CA SER A 121 1.27 2.92 -12.63
C SER A 121 0.22 2.30 -11.69
N ILE A 122 0.19 2.68 -10.41
CA ILE A 122 -0.75 2.12 -9.42
C ILE A 122 -2.14 2.69 -9.67
N PRO A 123 -3.15 1.86 -9.99
CA PRO A 123 -4.48 2.36 -10.30
C PRO A 123 -5.14 2.97 -9.05
N GLN A 124 -5.69 4.17 -9.20
CA GLN A 124 -6.37 4.90 -8.12
C GLN A 124 -7.78 4.37 -7.91
N GLY A 125 -8.19 4.20 -6.64
CA GLY A 125 -9.51 3.67 -6.30
C GLY A 125 -9.66 2.16 -6.52
N TYR A 126 -8.55 1.43 -6.67
CA TYR A 126 -8.55 -0.03 -6.90
C TYR A 126 -8.18 -0.87 -5.66
N GLY A 127 -8.01 -0.24 -4.50
CA GLY A 127 -7.72 -0.94 -3.24
C GLY A 127 -6.28 -1.42 -3.08
N VAL A 128 -5.36 -1.00 -3.95
CA VAL A 128 -3.97 -1.46 -4.00
C VAL A 128 -2.94 -0.43 -3.50
N GLY A 129 -3.38 0.61 -2.78
CA GLY A 129 -2.51 1.50 -2.01
C GLY A 129 -1.82 2.60 -2.82
N SER A 130 -2.51 3.23 -3.79
CA SER A 130 -1.95 4.34 -4.59
C SER A 130 -1.55 5.54 -3.73
N SER A 131 -2.41 5.99 -2.80
CA SER A 131 -2.10 7.06 -1.84
C SER A 131 -0.94 6.69 -0.93
N GLY A 132 -0.89 5.43 -0.48
CA GLY A 132 0.17 4.92 0.37
C GLY A 132 1.54 5.00 -0.28
N ALA A 133 1.66 4.64 -1.55
CA ALA A 133 2.91 4.73 -2.29
C ALA A 133 3.40 6.19 -2.44
N LEU A 134 2.49 7.12 -2.69
CA LEU A 134 2.81 8.54 -2.75
C LEU A 134 3.27 9.05 -1.38
N VAL A 135 2.53 8.77 -0.31
CA VAL A 135 2.90 9.15 1.06
C VAL A 135 4.28 8.59 1.44
N ALA A 136 4.54 7.31 1.15
CA ALA A 136 5.82 6.68 1.38
C ALA A 136 6.97 7.40 0.66
N SER A 137 6.73 7.83 -0.59
CA SER A 137 7.73 8.56 -1.38
C SER A 137 8.07 9.94 -0.82
N ILE A 138 7.06 10.68 -0.31
CA ILE A 138 7.26 11.97 0.32
C ILE A 138 8.00 11.84 1.65
N TYR A 139 7.64 10.84 2.47
CA TYR A 139 8.37 10.54 3.70
C TYR A 139 9.85 10.21 3.40
N ASP A 140 10.08 9.33 2.43
CA ASP A 140 11.44 8.95 2.07
C ASP A 140 12.27 10.11 1.56
N GLN A 141 11.69 11.01 0.80
CA GLN A 141 12.42 12.13 0.20
C GLN A 141 12.68 13.26 1.19
N TYR A 142 11.70 13.61 2.05
CA TYR A 142 11.69 14.87 2.79
C TYR A 142 11.67 14.74 4.32
N ALA A 143 11.38 13.58 4.91
CA ALA A 143 11.41 13.44 6.36
C ALA A 143 12.84 13.50 6.91
N HIS A 144 13.03 14.27 8.00
CA HIS A 144 14.26 14.24 8.78
C HIS A 144 14.28 13.03 9.72
N ASN A 145 15.48 12.54 10.06
CA ASN A 145 15.67 11.42 11.01
C ASN A 145 14.78 10.21 10.69
N LYS A 146 14.76 9.82 9.43
CA LYS A 146 13.93 8.71 8.95
C LYS A 146 14.26 7.39 9.63
N ILE A 147 13.21 6.62 9.96
CA ILE A 147 13.37 5.22 10.28
C ILE A 147 13.52 4.47 8.97
N THR A 148 14.66 3.85 8.73
CA THR A 148 14.98 3.18 7.46
C THR A 148 14.89 1.66 7.59
N ILE A 149 14.73 0.97 6.45
CA ILE A 149 14.68 -0.50 6.39
C ILE A 149 16.03 -1.12 6.80
N LEU A 150 17.13 -0.39 6.64
CA LEU A 150 18.49 -0.83 6.98
C LEU A 150 18.74 -0.87 8.48
N GLU A 151 17.89 -0.24 9.27
CA GLU A 151 17.95 -0.30 10.71
C GLU A 151 17.26 -1.57 11.24
N ASN A 152 17.57 -1.94 12.50
CA ASN A 152 16.79 -2.95 13.18
C ASN A 152 15.35 -2.43 13.39
N LEU A 153 14.40 -2.97 12.62
CA LEU A 153 12.98 -2.61 12.69
C LEU A 153 12.34 -3.24 13.92
N THR A 154 12.53 -2.59 15.06
CA THR A 154 11.82 -2.97 16.27
C THR A 154 10.31 -2.68 16.13
N ARG A 155 9.50 -3.34 16.96
CA ARG A 155 8.06 -3.11 17.03
C ARG A 155 7.72 -1.63 17.25
N ASP A 156 8.44 -0.96 18.15
CA ASP A 156 8.20 0.46 18.44
C ASP A 156 8.49 1.35 17.22
N LYS A 157 9.55 1.06 16.48
CA LYS A 157 9.85 1.76 15.22
C LYS A 157 8.76 1.54 14.16
N LEU A 158 8.24 0.33 14.03
CA LEU A 158 7.14 0.01 13.12
C LEU A 158 5.84 0.73 13.52
N LEU A 159 5.52 0.76 14.80
CA LEU A 159 4.36 1.48 15.31
C LEU A 159 4.50 2.98 15.10
N LYS A 160 5.69 3.54 15.36
CA LYS A 160 5.97 4.95 15.08
C LYS A 160 5.86 5.29 13.59
N LEU A 161 6.40 4.48 12.69
CA LEU A 161 6.22 4.64 11.24
C LEU A 161 4.74 4.59 10.85
N LYS A 162 4.00 3.62 11.36
CA LYS A 162 2.57 3.48 11.10
C LYS A 162 1.79 4.74 11.55
N GLU A 163 2.15 5.31 12.70
CA GLU A 163 1.53 6.53 13.21
C GLU A 163 1.84 7.75 12.33
N ILE A 164 3.10 7.94 11.94
CA ILE A 164 3.52 8.97 10.99
C ILE A 164 2.75 8.84 9.68
N PHE A 165 2.70 7.63 9.13
CA PHE A 165 2.01 7.36 7.88
C PHE A 165 0.49 7.53 8.00
N SER A 166 -0.10 7.19 9.14
CA SER A 166 -1.51 7.47 9.43
C SER A 166 -1.80 8.97 9.38
N PHE A 167 -0.95 9.77 9.99
CA PHE A 167 -1.05 11.23 9.95
C PHE A 167 -0.96 11.75 8.50
N MET A 168 0.07 11.37 7.75
CA MET A 168 0.28 11.86 6.39
C MET A 168 -0.85 11.43 5.44
N GLU A 169 -1.29 10.17 5.52
CA GLU A 169 -2.32 9.60 4.63
C GLU A 169 -3.73 10.09 4.98
N SER A 170 -3.95 10.65 6.16
CA SER A 170 -5.23 11.25 6.56
C SER A 170 -5.63 12.43 5.68
N PHE A 171 -4.69 13.03 4.95
CA PHE A 171 -4.96 14.00 3.89
C PHE A 171 -5.93 13.46 2.82
N PHE A 172 -5.79 12.19 2.43
CA PHE A 172 -6.60 11.59 1.37
C PHE A 172 -7.94 11.02 1.84
N HIS A 173 -8.00 10.57 3.10
CA HIS A 173 -9.10 9.74 3.58
C HIS A 173 -9.73 10.23 4.89
N GLY A 174 -9.33 11.42 5.36
CA GLY A 174 -9.77 11.99 6.65
C GLY A 174 -9.23 11.20 7.85
N LYS A 175 -9.26 9.88 7.81
CA LYS A 175 -8.68 8.99 8.82
C LYS A 175 -8.08 7.77 8.15
N SER A 176 -6.80 7.54 8.38
CA SER A 176 -6.06 6.39 7.85
C SER A 176 -5.48 5.52 8.95
N SER A 177 -5.26 4.25 8.64
CA SER A 177 -4.53 3.31 9.50
C SER A 177 -3.00 3.44 9.38
N GLY A 178 -2.49 4.05 8.33
CA GLY A 178 -1.06 4.13 8.00
C GLY A 178 -0.44 2.82 7.49
N LEU A 179 -1.24 1.78 7.29
CA LEU A 179 -0.74 0.46 6.88
C LEU A 179 -0.35 0.41 5.40
N ASP A 180 -1.07 1.11 4.54
CA ASP A 180 -0.80 1.15 3.11
C ASP A 180 0.56 1.80 2.82
N PRO A 181 0.85 3.03 3.31
CA PRO A 181 2.17 3.61 3.14
C PRO A 181 3.26 2.84 3.88
N LEU A 182 2.98 2.23 5.03
CA LEU A 182 3.95 1.40 5.75
C LEU A 182 4.40 0.21 4.88
N ASN A 183 3.47 -0.51 4.27
CA ASN A 183 3.78 -1.64 3.40
C ASN A 183 4.54 -1.18 2.15
N SER A 184 4.09 -0.08 1.52
CA SER A 184 4.76 0.48 0.34
C SER A 184 6.18 0.97 0.63
N TYR A 185 6.40 1.58 1.81
CA TYR A 185 7.71 2.07 2.25
C TYR A 185 8.69 0.94 2.55
N LEU A 186 8.24 -0.05 3.33
CA LEU A 186 9.10 -1.17 3.74
C LEU A 186 9.29 -2.19 2.61
N SER A 187 8.34 -2.29 1.67
CA SER A 187 8.32 -3.30 0.60
C SER A 187 8.49 -4.73 1.12
N LEU A 188 7.93 -5.01 2.31
CA LEU A 188 7.97 -6.29 3.00
C LEU A 188 6.54 -6.75 3.31
N PRO A 189 6.26 -8.07 3.33
CA PRO A 189 5.02 -8.58 3.90
C PRO A 189 4.92 -8.18 5.38
N ILE A 190 3.75 -7.71 5.78
CA ILE A 190 3.47 -7.25 7.15
C ILE A 190 2.32 -8.05 7.72
N LEU A 191 2.59 -8.75 8.82
CA LEU A 191 1.59 -9.38 9.65
C LEU A 191 1.09 -8.37 10.68
N ILE A 192 -0.21 -8.17 10.71
CA ILE A 192 -0.91 -7.36 11.68
C ILE A 192 -1.58 -8.35 12.64
N ASN A 193 -1.03 -8.51 13.84
CA ASN A 193 -1.63 -9.35 14.88
C ASN A 193 -2.72 -8.60 15.64
N SER A 194 -2.56 -7.27 15.77
CA SER A 194 -3.50 -6.34 16.37
C SER A 194 -3.15 -4.90 15.98
N LYS A 195 -3.95 -3.91 16.41
CA LYS A 195 -3.64 -2.48 16.18
C LYS A 195 -2.27 -2.04 16.71
N THR A 196 -1.79 -2.68 17.76
CA THR A 196 -0.53 -2.38 18.45
C THR A 196 0.51 -3.48 18.30
N ASN A 197 0.26 -4.50 17.50
CA ASN A 197 1.18 -5.60 17.26
C ASN A 197 1.29 -5.88 15.76
N ILE A 198 2.31 -5.30 15.14
CA ILE A 198 2.64 -5.46 13.72
C ILE A 198 4.09 -5.90 13.60
N GLU A 199 4.38 -6.74 12.62
CA GLU A 199 5.72 -7.28 12.39
C GLU A 199 5.92 -7.64 10.91
N PRO A 200 7.17 -7.61 10.39
CA PRO A 200 7.47 -8.20 9.10
C PRO A 200 7.21 -9.71 9.14
N ALA A 201 6.64 -10.25 8.07
CA ALA A 201 6.34 -11.67 7.96
C ALA A 201 7.12 -12.31 6.82
N GLY A 202 7.61 -13.52 7.04
CA GLY A 202 8.06 -14.41 5.97
C GLY A 202 6.84 -15.02 5.30
N ILE A 203 6.74 -14.91 3.97
CA ILE A 203 5.73 -15.64 3.20
C ILE A 203 6.39 -16.80 2.45
N PRO A 204 5.68 -17.92 2.18
CA PRO A 204 6.23 -19.00 1.40
C PRO A 204 6.73 -18.51 0.05
N SER A 205 7.80 -19.11 -0.47
CA SER A 205 8.29 -18.79 -1.81
C SER A 205 7.26 -19.21 -2.86
N GLN A 206 7.08 -18.38 -3.88
CA GLN A 206 6.23 -18.74 -5.01
C GLN A 206 6.78 -19.99 -5.70
N LYS A 207 5.90 -20.88 -6.14
CA LYS A 207 6.21 -22.12 -6.82
C LYS A 207 5.59 -22.13 -8.21
N GLU A 208 6.09 -22.97 -9.09
CA GLU A 208 5.43 -23.31 -10.37
C GLU A 208 4.27 -24.29 -10.14
N GLY A 209 3.32 -23.88 -9.27
CA GLY A 209 2.14 -24.67 -8.94
C GLY A 209 0.92 -24.25 -9.77
N LYS A 210 -0.15 -25.04 -9.66
CA LYS A 210 -1.43 -24.73 -10.32
C LYS A 210 -2.25 -23.70 -9.56
N GLY A 211 -2.06 -23.60 -8.25
CA GLY A 211 -2.80 -22.69 -7.39
C GLY A 211 -2.34 -21.26 -7.52
N ALA A 212 -3.27 -20.31 -7.35
CA ALA A 212 -2.93 -18.90 -7.44
C ALA A 212 -3.83 -18.00 -6.59
N VAL A 213 -3.26 -16.85 -6.23
CA VAL A 213 -4.00 -15.64 -5.88
C VAL A 213 -3.96 -14.69 -7.07
N PHE A 214 -5.07 -14.08 -7.40
CA PHE A 214 -5.20 -13.17 -8.54
C PHE A 214 -6.11 -11.99 -8.22
N LEU A 215 -5.95 -10.90 -8.96
CA LEU A 215 -6.86 -9.76 -8.98
C LEU A 215 -7.82 -9.94 -10.15
N LEU A 216 -9.10 -9.67 -9.91
CA LEU A 216 -10.16 -9.58 -10.90
C LEU A 216 -10.55 -8.11 -11.02
N ASP A 217 -10.39 -7.52 -12.20
CA ASP A 217 -10.72 -6.12 -12.45
C ASP A 217 -12.23 -5.94 -12.53
N SER A 218 -12.78 -5.05 -11.71
CA SER A 218 -14.20 -4.72 -11.77
C SER A 218 -14.53 -3.65 -12.83
N GLU A 219 -13.52 -3.04 -13.43
CA GLU A 219 -13.64 -1.91 -14.38
C GLU A 219 -14.40 -0.69 -13.80
N GLN A 220 -14.52 -0.63 -12.47
CA GLN A 220 -15.19 0.44 -11.73
C GLN A 220 -14.25 0.95 -10.64
N VAL A 221 -14.19 2.27 -10.45
CA VAL A 221 -13.44 2.87 -9.34
C VAL A 221 -14.22 2.71 -8.04
N GLY A 222 -13.57 2.24 -6.99
CA GLY A 222 -14.16 2.13 -5.64
C GLY A 222 -13.90 3.37 -4.81
N GLU A 223 -14.86 3.71 -3.93
CA GLU A 223 -14.73 4.76 -2.93
C GLU A 223 -14.72 4.15 -1.54
N THR A 224 -13.71 4.48 -0.74
CA THR A 224 -13.51 3.86 0.59
C THR A 224 -14.54 4.33 1.60
N GLU A 225 -14.81 5.63 1.68
CA GLU A 225 -15.67 6.21 2.72
C GLU A 225 -17.10 5.66 2.72
N PRO A 226 -17.82 5.56 1.58
CA PRO A 226 -19.16 4.97 1.54
C PRO A 226 -19.15 3.51 2.04
N MET A 227 -18.14 2.73 1.68
CA MET A 227 -18.04 1.32 2.08
C MET A 227 -17.80 1.18 3.58
N VAL A 228 -16.92 2.00 4.15
CA VAL A 228 -16.70 2.05 5.62
C VAL A 228 -17.98 2.47 6.34
N ASN A 229 -18.72 3.44 5.82
CA ASN A 229 -19.99 3.88 6.39
C ASN A 229 -21.05 2.75 6.40
N ILE A 230 -21.15 1.97 5.31
CA ILE A 230 -22.00 0.78 5.26
C ILE A 230 -21.60 -0.22 6.34
N PHE A 231 -20.31 -0.51 6.49
CA PHE A 231 -19.80 -1.42 7.51
C PHE A 231 -20.14 -0.92 8.92
N MET A 232 -19.87 0.35 9.22
CA MET A 232 -20.16 0.93 10.54
C MET A 232 -21.65 0.91 10.86
N ASN A 233 -22.53 1.08 9.86
CA ASN A 233 -23.96 0.93 10.04
C ASN A 233 -24.38 -0.52 10.33
N LYS A 234 -23.81 -1.50 9.62
CA LYS A 234 -24.02 -2.93 9.89
C LYS A 234 -23.56 -3.32 11.30
N MET A 235 -22.48 -2.71 11.78
CA MET A 235 -21.96 -2.93 13.15
C MET A 235 -22.92 -2.50 14.27
N LYS A 236 -23.97 -1.74 13.97
CA LYS A 236 -25.05 -1.46 14.95
C LYS A 236 -25.92 -2.68 15.22
N ASN A 237 -25.96 -3.65 14.29
CA ASN A 237 -26.72 -4.90 14.42
C ASN A 237 -25.93 -5.94 15.21
N GLU A 238 -26.52 -6.54 16.23
CA GLU A 238 -25.88 -7.54 17.09
C GLU A 238 -25.56 -8.83 16.35
N GLY A 239 -26.47 -9.31 15.50
CA GLY A 239 -26.25 -10.51 14.69
C GLY A 239 -25.07 -10.34 13.74
N PHE A 240 -24.90 -9.14 13.15
CA PHE A 240 -23.74 -8.86 12.31
C PHE A 240 -22.42 -8.85 13.13
N ARG A 241 -22.42 -8.25 14.32
CA ARG A 241 -21.25 -8.29 15.22
C ARG A 241 -20.87 -9.71 15.63
N LYS A 242 -21.87 -10.53 15.95
CA LYS A 242 -21.67 -11.95 16.28
C LYS A 242 -21.04 -12.71 15.10
N MET A 243 -21.65 -12.62 13.92
CA MET A 243 -21.10 -13.23 12.70
C MET A 243 -19.66 -12.75 12.41
N LEU A 244 -19.41 -11.43 12.55
CA LEU A 244 -18.08 -10.87 12.32
C LEU A 244 -17.04 -11.52 13.24
N ASN A 245 -17.31 -11.66 14.52
CA ASN A 245 -16.36 -12.21 15.49
C ASN A 245 -16.23 -13.74 15.39
N GLU A 246 -17.33 -14.45 15.23
CA GLU A 246 -17.35 -15.93 15.31
C GLU A 246 -17.00 -16.60 13.97
N GLU A 247 -17.34 -15.99 12.83
CA GLU A 247 -17.13 -16.57 11.50
C GLU A 247 -16.08 -15.81 10.70
N PHE A 248 -16.32 -14.51 10.43
CA PHE A 248 -15.45 -13.73 9.54
C PHE A 248 -14.02 -13.63 10.06
N VAL A 249 -13.82 -13.26 11.32
CA VAL A 249 -12.49 -13.15 11.95
C VAL A 249 -11.85 -14.53 12.06
N SER A 250 -12.59 -15.55 12.49
CA SER A 250 -12.06 -16.90 12.62
C SER A 250 -11.53 -17.46 11.29
N TYR A 251 -12.30 -17.32 10.19
CA TYR A 251 -11.84 -17.76 8.87
C TYR A 251 -10.69 -16.89 8.33
N THR A 252 -10.70 -15.60 8.63
CA THR A 252 -9.60 -14.69 8.25
C THR A 252 -8.29 -15.09 8.91
N ASP A 253 -8.32 -15.32 10.22
CA ASP A 253 -7.15 -15.73 11.00
C ASP A 253 -6.62 -17.10 10.55
N ALA A 254 -7.53 -18.07 10.31
CA ALA A 254 -7.17 -19.38 9.78
C ALA A 254 -6.54 -19.29 8.38
N CYS A 255 -7.06 -18.42 7.49
CA CYS A 255 -6.46 -18.18 6.18
C CYS A 255 -5.04 -17.59 6.29
N ILE A 256 -4.80 -16.67 7.21
CA ILE A 256 -3.48 -16.08 7.45
C ILE A 256 -2.51 -17.14 7.94
N ASP A 257 -2.91 -17.90 8.95
CA ASP A 257 -2.07 -18.95 9.54
C ASP A 257 -1.74 -20.04 8.51
N ASP A 258 -2.73 -20.50 7.72
CA ASP A 258 -2.53 -21.48 6.65
C ASP A 258 -1.62 -20.97 5.54
N PHE A 259 -1.80 -19.69 5.13
CA PHE A 259 -0.96 -19.08 4.09
C PHE A 259 0.49 -18.99 4.54
N LEU A 260 0.74 -18.49 5.74
CA LEU A 260 2.10 -18.32 6.29
C LEU A 260 2.83 -19.65 6.48
N HIS A 261 2.10 -20.73 6.84
CA HIS A 261 2.68 -22.07 7.01
C HIS A 261 2.69 -22.92 5.74
N GLY A 262 2.13 -22.41 4.62
CA GLY A 262 2.05 -23.16 3.37
C GLY A 262 1.04 -24.32 3.38
N ASN A 263 0.03 -24.28 4.24
CA ASN A 263 -1.02 -25.31 4.38
C ASN A 263 -2.09 -25.13 3.29
N ILE A 264 -1.74 -25.36 2.03
CA ILE A 264 -2.54 -24.98 0.86
C ILE A 264 -3.95 -25.62 0.86
N ASN A 265 -4.07 -26.91 1.24
CA ASN A 265 -5.39 -27.57 1.25
C ASN A 265 -6.34 -26.97 2.28
N SER A 266 -5.87 -26.68 3.48
CA SER A 266 -6.63 -26.02 4.54
C SER A 266 -6.98 -24.58 4.15
N LEU A 267 -6.01 -23.84 3.58
CA LEU A 267 -6.19 -22.50 3.09
C LEU A 267 -7.41 -22.38 2.16
N PHE A 268 -7.50 -23.25 1.14
CA PHE A 268 -8.63 -23.19 0.20
C PHE A 268 -9.97 -23.52 0.84
N GLY A 269 -9.99 -24.40 1.85
CA GLY A 269 -11.18 -24.67 2.67
C GLY A 269 -11.65 -23.42 3.43
N ASN A 270 -10.71 -22.75 4.10
CA ASN A 270 -10.98 -21.53 4.87
C ASN A 270 -11.35 -20.35 3.97
N VAL A 271 -10.64 -20.14 2.85
CA VAL A 271 -10.98 -19.11 1.85
C VAL A 271 -12.39 -19.33 1.27
N LYS A 272 -12.79 -20.57 0.99
CA LYS A 272 -14.15 -20.88 0.55
C LYS A 272 -15.20 -20.44 1.58
N ASN A 273 -14.98 -20.73 2.85
CA ASN A 273 -15.90 -20.34 3.93
C ASN A 273 -15.91 -18.82 4.11
N LEU A 274 -14.75 -18.16 4.12
CA LEU A 274 -14.63 -16.71 4.16
C LEU A 274 -15.38 -16.06 2.97
N SER A 275 -15.22 -16.60 1.76
CA SER A 275 -15.90 -16.13 0.55
C SER A 275 -17.42 -16.21 0.69
N LYS A 276 -17.96 -17.29 1.26
CA LYS A 276 -19.40 -17.44 1.56
C LYS A 276 -19.89 -16.38 2.56
N VAL A 277 -19.15 -16.18 3.64
CA VAL A 277 -19.48 -15.20 4.69
C VAL A 277 -19.48 -13.79 4.10
N VAL A 278 -18.48 -13.45 3.26
CA VAL A 278 -18.41 -12.15 2.58
C VAL A 278 -19.59 -11.96 1.64
N LEU A 279 -19.89 -12.93 0.78
CA LEU A 279 -21.02 -12.81 -0.14
C LEU A 279 -22.37 -12.63 0.59
N ALA A 280 -22.58 -13.35 1.69
CA ALA A 280 -23.82 -13.29 2.45
C ALA A 280 -23.98 -11.97 3.22
N ASN A 281 -22.90 -11.45 3.81
CA ASN A 281 -22.96 -10.38 4.81
C ASN A 281 -22.43 -9.03 4.31
N PHE A 282 -21.56 -9.01 3.28
CA PHE A 282 -20.94 -7.80 2.73
C PHE A 282 -21.44 -7.48 1.32
N LYS A 283 -22.54 -8.05 0.90
CA LYS A 283 -23.12 -7.93 -0.44
C LYS A 283 -23.22 -6.47 -0.94
N PRO A 284 -23.61 -5.46 -0.13
CA PRO A 284 -23.63 -4.06 -0.59
C PRO A 284 -22.26 -3.47 -0.94
N MET A 285 -21.16 -4.12 -0.51
CA MET A 285 -19.79 -3.70 -0.81
C MET A 285 -19.22 -4.42 -2.04
N ILE A 286 -19.97 -5.36 -2.62
CA ILE A 286 -19.60 -6.08 -3.83
C ILE A 286 -20.35 -5.46 -5.00
N PRO A 287 -19.70 -4.99 -6.08
CA PRO A 287 -20.40 -4.49 -7.25
C PRO A 287 -21.41 -5.51 -7.77
N MET A 288 -22.63 -5.06 -8.08
CA MET A 288 -23.76 -5.94 -8.39
C MET A 288 -23.47 -6.94 -9.54
N ALA A 289 -22.71 -6.51 -10.53
CA ALA A 289 -22.33 -7.34 -11.68
C ALA A 289 -21.55 -8.61 -11.25
N PHE A 290 -20.88 -8.57 -10.07
CA PHE A 290 -20.03 -9.64 -9.60
C PHE A 290 -20.73 -10.65 -8.67
N HIS A 291 -21.97 -10.40 -8.24
CA HIS A 291 -22.69 -11.33 -7.38
C HIS A 291 -22.86 -12.73 -8.02
N LYS A 292 -23.27 -12.78 -9.30
CA LYS A 292 -23.47 -14.06 -10.00
C LYS A 292 -22.18 -14.85 -10.18
N ILE A 293 -21.10 -14.21 -10.58
CA ILE A 293 -19.81 -14.92 -10.75
C ILE A 293 -19.23 -15.35 -9.40
N TRP A 294 -19.48 -14.60 -8.34
CA TRP A 294 -19.08 -15.00 -6.98
C TRP A 294 -19.82 -16.29 -6.54
N GLU A 295 -21.15 -16.34 -6.74
CA GLU A 295 -21.97 -17.53 -6.52
C GLU A 295 -21.51 -18.71 -7.38
N GLN A 296 -21.19 -18.46 -8.66
CA GLN A 296 -20.67 -19.49 -9.57
C GLN A 296 -19.36 -20.09 -9.06
N GLY A 297 -18.38 -19.27 -8.66
CA GLY A 297 -17.11 -19.76 -8.12
C GLY A 297 -17.30 -20.65 -6.89
N LEU A 298 -18.20 -20.26 -5.98
CA LEU A 298 -18.56 -21.07 -4.80
C LEU A 298 -19.24 -22.38 -5.16
N LYS A 299 -20.03 -22.43 -6.24
CA LYS A 299 -20.74 -23.61 -6.72
C LYS A 299 -19.82 -24.58 -7.45
N THR A 300 -18.95 -24.09 -8.34
CA THR A 300 -18.05 -24.92 -9.17
C THR A 300 -16.78 -25.29 -8.44
N ASN A 301 -16.38 -24.52 -7.43
CA ASN A 301 -15.09 -24.60 -6.76
C ASN A 301 -13.88 -24.28 -7.66
N ASP A 302 -14.07 -23.59 -8.79
CA ASP A 302 -12.99 -23.20 -9.67
C ASP A 302 -12.20 -22.03 -9.09
N TYR A 303 -12.87 -21.16 -8.34
CA TYR A 303 -12.28 -20.02 -7.64
C TYR A 303 -13.14 -19.55 -6.47
N TYR A 304 -12.53 -18.80 -5.56
CA TYR A 304 -13.20 -18.15 -4.43
C TYR A 304 -12.81 -16.68 -4.40
N LEU A 305 -13.79 -15.80 -4.26
CA LEU A 305 -13.58 -14.36 -4.28
C LEU A 305 -13.66 -13.76 -2.87
N LYS A 306 -12.99 -12.65 -2.65
CA LYS A 306 -13.11 -11.79 -1.48
C LYS A 306 -12.87 -10.33 -1.86
N LEU A 307 -13.24 -9.40 -0.99
CA LEU A 307 -12.96 -7.99 -1.22
C LEU A 307 -11.44 -7.74 -1.31
N CYS A 308 -11.05 -6.74 -2.09
CA CYS A 308 -9.71 -6.17 -2.13
C CYS A 308 -9.80 -4.74 -1.58
N GLY A 309 -9.34 -4.51 -0.35
CA GLY A 309 -9.57 -3.26 0.35
C GLY A 309 -11.02 -3.07 0.80
N SER A 310 -11.57 -1.88 0.64
CA SER A 310 -12.93 -1.54 1.10
C SER A 310 -14.07 -2.14 0.25
N GLY A 311 -13.78 -2.60 -0.95
CA GLY A 311 -14.81 -2.99 -1.93
C GLY A 311 -15.49 -1.79 -2.61
N GLY A 312 -16.67 -2.02 -3.18
CA GLY A 312 -17.41 -1.00 -3.92
C GLY A 312 -16.93 -0.78 -5.35
N GLY A 313 -15.83 -1.40 -5.76
CA GLY A 313 -15.17 -1.26 -7.04
C GLY A 313 -13.69 -1.62 -6.95
N GLY A 314 -12.91 -1.28 -7.97
CA GLY A 314 -11.51 -1.62 -8.08
C GLY A 314 -11.29 -3.10 -8.33
N TYR A 315 -10.29 -3.67 -7.66
CA TYR A 315 -10.04 -5.10 -7.75
C TYR A 315 -10.89 -5.92 -6.76
N ILE A 316 -11.18 -7.14 -7.17
CA ILE A 316 -11.69 -8.22 -6.32
C ILE A 316 -10.58 -9.25 -6.24
N LEU A 317 -10.26 -9.73 -5.03
CA LEU A 317 -9.20 -10.71 -4.83
C LEU A 317 -9.76 -12.12 -5.03
N GLY A 318 -9.10 -12.92 -5.86
CA GLY A 318 -9.50 -14.29 -6.18
C GLY A 318 -8.44 -15.31 -5.76
N PHE A 319 -8.89 -16.50 -5.38
CA PHE A 319 -8.08 -17.66 -5.02
C PHE A 319 -8.53 -18.86 -5.84
N ALA A 320 -7.62 -19.58 -6.45
CA ALA A 320 -7.90 -20.76 -7.24
C ALA A 320 -6.90 -21.88 -6.94
N GLN A 321 -7.41 -23.14 -6.80
CA GLN A 321 -6.53 -24.30 -6.72
C GLN A 321 -5.91 -24.66 -8.09
N ASP A 322 -6.61 -24.28 -9.17
CA ASP A 322 -6.14 -24.38 -10.55
C ASP A 322 -6.45 -23.08 -11.26
N TYR A 323 -5.41 -22.27 -11.49
CA TYR A 323 -5.55 -20.94 -12.07
C TYR A 323 -6.04 -20.98 -13.52
N GLU A 324 -5.67 -22.01 -14.28
CA GLU A 324 -6.12 -22.13 -15.67
C GLU A 324 -7.63 -22.43 -15.74
N LYS A 325 -8.17 -23.23 -14.80
CA LYS A 325 -9.62 -23.41 -14.67
C LYS A 325 -10.32 -22.09 -14.31
N ALA A 326 -9.77 -21.34 -13.34
CA ALA A 326 -10.32 -20.06 -12.97
C ALA A 326 -10.32 -19.07 -14.15
N LYS A 327 -9.24 -19.01 -14.94
CA LYS A 327 -9.16 -18.17 -16.14
C LYS A 327 -10.23 -18.55 -17.19
N ASN A 328 -10.43 -19.85 -17.38
CA ASN A 328 -11.47 -20.33 -18.31
C ASN A 328 -12.88 -19.94 -17.83
N SER A 329 -13.16 -20.08 -16.52
CA SER A 329 -14.44 -19.70 -15.92
C SER A 329 -14.67 -18.19 -15.88
N LEU A 330 -13.60 -17.39 -15.88
CA LEU A 330 -13.60 -15.94 -15.83
C LEU A 330 -13.05 -15.30 -17.11
N LYS A 331 -13.15 -16.00 -18.27
CA LYS A 331 -12.54 -15.59 -19.55
C LYS A 331 -12.96 -14.20 -20.06
N ASP A 332 -14.14 -13.73 -19.64
CA ASP A 332 -14.69 -12.43 -20.04
C ASP A 332 -14.19 -11.28 -19.14
N TYR A 333 -13.33 -11.57 -18.17
CA TYR A 333 -12.79 -10.61 -17.21
C TYR A 333 -11.27 -10.51 -17.29
N LYS A 334 -10.75 -9.35 -16.93
CA LYS A 334 -9.30 -9.15 -16.80
C LYS A 334 -8.81 -9.69 -15.46
N LEU A 335 -7.86 -10.61 -15.54
CA LEU A 335 -7.22 -11.20 -14.36
C LEU A 335 -5.74 -10.83 -14.32
N GLU A 336 -5.23 -10.53 -13.14
CA GLU A 336 -3.82 -10.29 -12.91
C GLU A 336 -3.29 -11.22 -11.80
N LEU A 337 -2.21 -11.92 -12.08
CA LEU A 337 -1.61 -12.87 -11.14
C LEU A 337 -0.89 -12.11 -10.01
N VAL A 338 -1.19 -12.48 -8.76
CA VAL A 338 -0.54 -11.92 -7.57
C VAL A 338 0.49 -12.88 -7.00
N TYR A 339 0.12 -14.15 -6.85
CA TYR A 339 0.95 -15.15 -6.18
C TYR A 339 0.65 -16.55 -6.73
N ARG A 340 1.69 -17.40 -6.80
CA ARG A 340 1.58 -18.83 -7.17
C ARG A 340 1.92 -19.72 -5.98
N PHE A 341 1.11 -20.77 -5.79
CA PHE A 341 1.32 -21.81 -4.79
C PHE A 341 2.09 -23.01 -5.35
#